data_933fd73c64c2a58142b557f714cdabd2
#
_entry.id   933fd73c64c2a58142b557f714cdabd2
#
_cell.length_a   1.000
_cell.length_b   1.000
_cell.length_c   1.000
_cell.angle_alpha   90.00
_cell.angle_beta   90.00
_cell.angle_gamma   90.00
#
_symmetry.space_group_name_H-M   'P 1'
#
loop_
_entity.id
_entity.type
_entity.pdbx_description
1 polymer ?
#
loop_
_entity_poly.entity_id
_entity_poly.type
_entity_poly.pdbx_seq_one_letter_code
_entity_poly.pdbx_strand_id
1 'polypeptide(L)'
;QNKKNLEKISDDNDEDICPDCFEHLKNHGTLSEEMNFQCLKECQYGDSWVFGITPDVVSSELDPQGKNTYTRFNVGDRDPRTAWVEGKNDYGVGEYIEMRDIHTDAIKTMIILNGYQKSIKSWKDNSRIKTLKVYANGEATAYIHLEDRMGKQIIDFRYLLPEDFHTYDDEKVTIRLEITDVYKGERWKDVAISDIMIFWCYGC
;
A
#
# COMPACT_ATOMS: atom_id res chain seq x y z
N GLN A 1 20.81 11.50 -4.49
CA GLN A 1 20.47 10.22 -5.15
C GLN A 1 18.96 10.06 -5.38
N ASN A 2 18.11 10.88 -4.73
CA ASN A 2 16.64 10.81 -4.84
C ASN A 2 16.03 11.59 -6.03
N LYS A 3 16.83 12.24 -6.86
CA LYS A 3 16.33 12.98 -8.04
C LYS A 3 16.19 12.16 -9.33
N LYS A 4 16.70 10.92 -9.37
CA LYS A 4 16.67 10.10 -10.59
C LYS A 4 15.37 9.33 -10.84
N ASN A 5 14.50 9.19 -9.84
CA ASN A 5 13.22 8.46 -10.02
C ASN A 5 12.05 9.37 -10.45
N LEU A 6 12.27 10.69 -10.52
CA LEU A 6 11.23 11.65 -10.95
C LEU A 6 11.40 12.12 -12.40
N GLU A 7 12.51 11.75 -13.08
CA GLU A 7 12.79 12.21 -14.45
C GLU A 7 12.20 11.34 -15.57
N LYS A 8 11.38 10.35 -15.26
CA LYS A 8 10.71 9.48 -16.25
C LYS A 8 9.19 9.66 -16.33
N ILE A 9 8.67 10.78 -15.92
CA ILE A 9 7.27 11.13 -16.23
C ILE A 9 7.32 11.70 -17.65
N SER A 10 7.09 10.85 -18.65
CA SER A 10 6.98 11.28 -20.05
C SER A 10 5.59 11.84 -20.32
N ASP A 11 5.54 12.94 -21.07
CA ASP A 11 4.43 13.84 -21.32
C ASP A 11 3.23 13.28 -22.12
N ASP A 12 3.02 11.97 -22.25
CA ASP A 12 2.11 11.45 -23.27
C ASP A 12 0.80 10.79 -22.80
N ASN A 13 0.47 10.74 -21.47
CA ASN A 13 -0.82 10.18 -21.00
C ASN A 13 -1.36 10.84 -19.72
N ASP A 14 -1.30 12.16 -19.61
CA ASP A 14 -1.71 12.92 -18.42
C ASP A 14 -3.22 13.20 -18.34
N GLU A 15 -4.07 12.58 -19.15
CA GLU A 15 -5.51 12.89 -19.19
C GLU A 15 -6.33 12.23 -18.05
N ASP A 16 -5.76 11.27 -17.31
CA ASP A 16 -6.49 10.42 -16.37
C ASP A 16 -6.38 10.83 -14.89
N ILE A 17 -5.57 11.82 -14.56
CA ILE A 17 -5.47 12.39 -13.20
C ILE A 17 -5.93 13.85 -13.23
N CYS A 18 -6.79 14.22 -12.27
CA CYS A 18 -7.12 15.61 -12.02
C CYS A 18 -5.83 16.47 -11.98
N PRO A 19 -5.71 17.55 -12.78
CA PRO A 19 -4.48 18.33 -12.90
C PRO A 19 -3.92 18.81 -11.55
N ASP A 20 -4.78 19.19 -10.60
CA ASP A 20 -4.38 19.64 -9.27
C ASP A 20 -3.79 18.51 -8.42
N CYS A 21 -4.29 17.28 -8.60
CA CYS A 21 -3.78 16.09 -7.94
C CYS A 21 -2.42 15.67 -8.50
N PHE A 22 -2.24 15.77 -9.81
CA PHE A 22 -0.99 15.49 -10.49
C PHE A 22 0.12 16.46 -10.09
N GLU A 23 -0.17 17.77 -10.08
CA GLU A 23 0.77 18.80 -9.64
C GLU A 23 1.18 18.59 -8.16
N HIS A 24 0.25 18.21 -7.31
CA HIS A 24 0.55 17.96 -5.90
C HIS A 24 1.39 16.70 -5.70
N LEU A 25 1.07 15.59 -6.38
CA LEU A 25 1.89 14.37 -6.37
C LEU A 25 3.30 14.63 -6.90
N LYS A 26 3.43 15.42 -7.97
CA LYS A 26 4.71 15.80 -8.57
C LYS A 26 5.59 16.62 -7.61
N ASN A 27 4.97 17.49 -6.82
CA ASN A 27 5.69 18.39 -5.91
C ASN A 27 5.96 17.79 -4.53
N HIS A 28 5.11 16.90 -4.04
CA HIS A 28 5.14 16.41 -2.66
C HIS A 28 5.25 14.89 -2.51
N GLY A 29 5.10 14.14 -3.60
CA GLY A 29 5.18 12.66 -3.60
C GLY A 29 4.02 11.94 -2.89
N THR A 30 3.14 12.71 -2.23
CA THR A 30 1.96 12.18 -1.49
C THR A 30 0.82 13.19 -1.57
N LEU A 31 -0.43 12.71 -1.54
CA LEU A 31 -1.61 13.57 -1.46
C LEU A 31 -2.01 13.79 0.02
N SER A 32 -2.45 14.99 0.37
CA SER A 32 -3.09 15.24 1.67
C SER A 32 -4.44 14.52 1.77
N GLU A 33 -4.93 14.22 2.98
CA GLU A 33 -6.25 13.54 3.14
C GLU A 33 -7.40 14.31 2.49
N GLU A 34 -7.38 15.64 2.55
CA GLU A 34 -8.38 16.50 1.93
C GLU A 34 -8.33 16.44 0.40
N MET A 35 -7.14 16.50 -0.17
CA MET A 35 -6.92 16.44 -1.62
C MET A 35 -7.20 15.05 -2.19
N ASN A 36 -6.91 13.99 -1.43
CA ASN A 36 -7.31 12.63 -1.73
C ASN A 36 -8.82 12.47 -1.87
N PHE A 37 -9.58 13.07 -0.97
CA PHE A 37 -11.03 13.01 -0.99
C PHE A 37 -11.60 13.80 -2.17
N GLN A 38 -10.96 14.90 -2.53
CA GLN A 38 -11.30 15.72 -3.69
C GLN A 38 -11.00 15.00 -5.00
N CYS A 39 -9.79 14.43 -5.14
CA CYS A 39 -9.40 13.62 -6.30
C CYS A 39 -10.30 12.41 -6.52
N LEU A 40 -10.70 11.74 -5.43
CA LEU A 40 -11.64 10.61 -5.48
C LEU A 40 -13.07 11.05 -5.83
N LYS A 41 -13.46 12.31 -5.56
CA LYS A 41 -14.78 12.88 -5.93
C LYS A 41 -14.81 13.38 -7.36
N GLU A 42 -13.70 13.88 -7.88
CA GLU A 42 -13.60 14.48 -9.22
C GLU A 42 -13.38 13.45 -10.32
N CYS A 43 -13.08 12.18 -9.99
CA CYS A 43 -13.31 11.06 -10.91
C CYS A 43 -14.82 10.91 -11.19
N GLN A 44 -15.35 11.86 -11.96
CA GLN A 44 -16.80 12.04 -12.22
C GLN A 44 -17.36 11.03 -13.26
N TYR A 45 -16.54 10.09 -13.73
CA TYR A 45 -16.94 9.13 -14.74
C TYR A 45 -16.77 7.69 -14.20
N GLY A 46 -17.85 7.16 -13.65
CA GLY A 46 -17.96 5.75 -13.32
C GLY A 46 -18.04 5.44 -11.82
N ASP A 47 -18.52 4.25 -11.50
CA ASP A 47 -18.58 3.74 -10.14
C ASP A 47 -17.16 3.45 -9.64
N SER A 48 -16.66 4.30 -8.76
CA SER A 48 -15.37 4.06 -8.10
C SER A 48 -15.57 3.19 -6.86
N TRP A 49 -14.78 2.14 -6.73
CA TRP A 49 -14.88 1.18 -5.63
C TRP A 49 -13.56 1.11 -4.87
N VAL A 50 -13.65 1.10 -3.55
CA VAL A 50 -12.51 0.82 -2.65
C VAL A 50 -12.73 -0.55 -2.04
N PHE A 51 -11.84 -1.49 -2.34
CA PHE A 51 -11.88 -2.85 -1.82
C PHE A 51 -10.72 -3.08 -0.84
N GLY A 52 -11.02 -3.71 0.29
CA GLY A 52 -9.97 -4.31 1.10
C GLY A 52 -9.37 -5.50 0.36
N ILE A 53 -8.05 -5.63 0.40
CA ILE A 53 -7.35 -6.77 -0.16
C ILE A 53 -6.85 -7.67 0.98
N THR A 54 -7.37 -8.89 1.03
CA THR A 54 -6.81 -9.92 1.91
C THR A 54 -5.66 -10.61 1.19
N PRO A 55 -4.42 -10.58 1.73
CA PRO A 55 -3.30 -11.30 1.13
C PRO A 55 -3.56 -12.81 1.07
N ASP A 56 -3.12 -13.46 0.00
CA ASP A 56 -3.16 -14.92 -0.13
C ASP A 56 -2.15 -15.60 0.78
N VAL A 57 -0.98 -14.96 0.93
CA VAL A 57 0.12 -15.45 1.75
C VAL A 57 0.70 -14.30 2.57
N VAL A 58 1.08 -14.62 3.80
CA VAL A 58 1.97 -13.80 4.62
C VAL A 58 3.11 -14.67 5.13
N SER A 59 4.27 -14.09 5.37
CA SER A 59 5.47 -14.82 5.80
C SER A 59 5.33 -15.43 7.20
N SER A 60 4.68 -14.70 8.10
CA SER A 60 4.35 -15.14 9.45
C SER A 60 3.17 -14.38 10.03
N GLU A 61 2.64 -14.84 11.15
CA GLU A 61 1.57 -14.19 11.90
C GLU A 61 1.88 -14.29 13.40
N LEU A 62 1.66 -13.20 14.13
CA LEU A 62 1.78 -13.18 15.56
C LEU A 62 0.66 -14.03 16.20
N ASP A 63 1.01 -14.85 17.20
CA ASP A 63 0.04 -15.64 17.94
C ASP A 63 -1.04 -14.76 18.58
N PRO A 64 -2.29 -15.24 18.65
CA PRO A 64 -3.38 -14.50 19.27
C PRO A 64 -3.08 -14.12 20.73
N GLN A 65 -3.44 -12.90 21.10
CA GLN A 65 -3.29 -12.39 22.46
C GLN A 65 -4.66 -12.05 23.06
N GLY A 66 -5.16 -12.92 23.91
CA GLY A 66 -6.49 -12.79 24.50
C GLY A 66 -7.59 -12.89 23.44
N LYS A 67 -8.28 -11.78 23.17
CA LYS A 67 -9.33 -11.69 22.14
C LYS A 67 -8.83 -11.11 20.80
N ASN A 68 -7.58 -10.66 20.75
CA ASN A 68 -7.03 -10.09 19.53
C ASN A 68 -6.38 -11.18 18.69
N THR A 69 -6.68 -11.16 17.40
CA THR A 69 -6.01 -11.96 16.36
C THR A 69 -5.20 -11.04 15.48
N TYR A 70 -4.16 -11.57 14.84
CA TYR A 70 -3.22 -10.77 14.06
C TYR A 70 -2.95 -11.40 12.69
N THR A 71 -3.99 -12.04 12.17
CA THR A 71 -3.91 -12.83 10.95
C THR A 71 -3.95 -11.95 9.69
N ARG A 72 -3.55 -12.52 8.56
CA ARG A 72 -3.65 -11.90 7.23
C ARG A 72 -5.06 -11.39 6.88
N PHE A 73 -6.10 -11.99 7.46
CA PHE A 73 -7.48 -11.58 7.22
C PHE A 73 -7.80 -10.19 7.75
N ASN A 74 -7.00 -9.70 8.70
CA ASN A 74 -7.13 -8.35 9.25
C ASN A 74 -6.59 -7.26 8.31
N VAL A 75 -5.91 -7.63 7.21
CA VAL A 75 -5.34 -6.65 6.27
C VAL A 75 -6.38 -6.17 5.25
N GLY A 76 -7.45 -6.84 5.05
CA GLY A 76 -8.44 -6.47 4.02
C GLY A 76 -9.85 -6.29 4.58
N ASP A 77 -9.98 -6.25 5.91
CA ASP A 77 -11.29 -6.20 6.58
C ASP A 77 -11.87 -4.77 6.68
N ARG A 78 -11.07 -3.76 6.32
CA ARG A 78 -11.43 -2.34 6.36
C ARG A 78 -11.73 -1.82 7.77
N ASP A 79 -11.23 -2.52 8.80
CA ASP A 79 -11.32 -2.10 10.19
C ASP A 79 -9.94 -1.67 10.72
N PRO A 80 -9.65 -0.38 10.88
CA PRO A 80 -8.35 0.08 11.37
C PRO A 80 -8.05 -0.37 12.82
N ARG A 81 -9.03 -0.96 13.51
CA ARG A 81 -8.87 -1.48 14.88
C ARG A 81 -8.28 -2.89 14.91
N THR A 82 -8.19 -3.55 13.78
CA THR A 82 -7.51 -4.82 13.57
C THR A 82 -6.21 -4.59 12.83
N ALA A 83 -5.33 -5.59 12.78
CA ALA A 83 -4.10 -5.55 12.00
C ALA A 83 -3.56 -6.96 11.77
N TRP A 84 -2.91 -7.18 10.66
CA TRP A 84 -1.89 -8.21 10.57
C TRP A 84 -0.65 -7.73 11.32
N VAL A 85 -0.06 -8.63 12.08
CA VAL A 85 1.21 -8.41 12.78
C VAL A 85 2.09 -9.61 12.49
N GLU A 86 3.34 -9.34 12.05
CA GLU A 86 4.29 -10.42 11.78
C GLU A 86 4.68 -11.16 13.06
N GLY A 87 5.09 -12.42 12.94
CA GLY A 87 5.29 -13.34 14.06
C GLY A 87 6.76 -13.57 14.45
N LYS A 88 7.72 -12.82 13.91
CA LYS A 88 9.15 -12.96 14.25
C LYS A 88 9.50 -12.15 15.50
N ASN A 89 10.48 -12.62 16.26
CA ASN A 89 10.96 -11.87 17.43
C ASN A 89 12.05 -10.86 17.07
N ASP A 90 11.83 -10.09 16.00
CA ASP A 90 12.73 -9.04 15.53
C ASP A 90 11.92 -7.83 15.01
N TYR A 91 12.45 -7.04 14.10
CA TYR A 91 11.77 -5.89 13.50
C TYR A 91 11.11 -6.22 12.15
N GLY A 92 10.84 -7.48 11.86
CA GLY A 92 10.11 -7.93 10.69
C GLY A 92 10.77 -7.62 9.33
N VAL A 93 12.06 -7.30 9.30
CA VAL A 93 12.77 -7.11 8.02
C VAL A 93 12.89 -8.45 7.30
N GLY A 94 12.44 -8.51 6.04
CA GLY A 94 12.31 -9.72 5.25
C GLY A 94 10.94 -10.41 5.36
N GLU A 95 10.09 -9.96 6.29
CA GLU A 95 8.68 -10.40 6.32
C GLU A 95 7.91 -9.78 5.15
N TYR A 96 6.89 -10.48 4.68
CA TYR A 96 6.17 -10.05 3.48
C TYR A 96 4.70 -10.43 3.51
N ILE A 97 3.95 -9.77 2.69
CA ILE A 97 2.60 -10.13 2.26
C ILE A 97 2.59 -10.36 0.75
N GLU A 98 1.78 -11.30 0.27
CA GLU A 98 1.68 -11.65 -1.15
C GLU A 98 0.21 -11.77 -1.56
N MET A 99 -0.12 -11.11 -2.63
CA MET A 99 -1.43 -11.12 -3.28
C MET A 99 -1.28 -11.77 -4.65
N ARG A 100 -2.12 -12.74 -4.96
CA ARG A 100 -2.06 -13.53 -6.18
C ARG A 100 -3.22 -13.21 -7.11
N ASP A 101 -3.04 -13.53 -8.37
CA ASP A 101 -4.08 -13.39 -9.39
C ASP A 101 -4.74 -12.00 -9.43
N ILE A 102 -3.98 -10.95 -9.12
CA ILE A 102 -4.46 -9.57 -9.21
C ILE A 102 -4.50 -9.15 -10.67
N HIS A 103 -5.64 -8.67 -11.13
CA HIS A 103 -5.75 -8.06 -12.45
C HIS A 103 -4.96 -6.76 -12.49
N THR A 104 -4.12 -6.58 -13.50
CA THR A 104 -3.19 -5.43 -13.59
C THR A 104 -3.91 -4.11 -13.76
N ASP A 105 -5.07 -4.11 -14.42
CA ASP A 105 -5.96 -2.96 -14.56
C ASP A 105 -6.64 -2.55 -13.24
N ALA A 106 -6.81 -3.50 -12.31
CA ALA A 106 -7.44 -3.24 -11.01
C ALA A 106 -6.48 -2.58 -10.00
N ILE A 107 -5.16 -2.69 -10.17
CA ILE A 107 -4.17 -2.24 -9.17
C ILE A 107 -3.52 -0.90 -9.55
N LYS A 108 -4.31 0.05 -9.98
CA LYS A 108 -3.80 1.40 -10.29
C LYS A 108 -3.39 2.17 -9.04
N THR A 109 -4.15 2.06 -7.96
CA THR A 109 -3.90 2.78 -6.71
C THR A 109 -4.06 1.87 -5.52
N MET A 110 -3.06 1.84 -4.66
CA MET A 110 -3.08 1.11 -3.39
C MET A 110 -3.12 2.10 -2.21
N ILE A 111 -3.93 1.80 -1.22
CA ILE A 111 -4.04 2.57 0.02
C ILE A 111 -3.55 1.69 1.15
N ILE A 112 -2.58 2.17 1.94
CA ILE A 112 -2.01 1.44 3.07
C ILE A 112 -2.29 2.20 4.37
N LEU A 113 -2.85 1.50 5.37
CA LEU A 113 -2.90 1.94 6.75
C LEU A 113 -1.74 1.33 7.52
N ASN A 114 -0.62 2.05 7.53
CA ASN A 114 0.65 1.61 8.09
C ASN A 114 0.64 1.61 9.62
N GLY A 115 1.09 0.52 10.23
CA GLY A 115 1.11 0.32 11.67
C GLY A 115 -0.24 -0.13 12.24
N TYR A 116 -0.30 -0.35 13.55
CA TYR A 116 -1.53 -0.77 14.24
C TYR A 116 -2.38 0.44 14.61
N GLN A 117 -3.32 0.82 13.75
CA GLN A 117 -4.07 2.08 13.85
C GLN A 117 -5.29 2.04 14.79
N LYS A 118 -5.44 1.00 15.60
CA LYS A 118 -6.50 0.90 16.62
C LYS A 118 -6.55 2.11 17.56
N SER A 119 -5.42 2.72 17.84
CA SER A 119 -5.28 3.94 18.64
C SER A 119 -3.90 4.55 18.40
N ILE A 120 -3.73 5.84 18.73
CA ILE A 120 -2.42 6.51 18.71
C ILE A 120 -1.39 5.74 19.54
N LYS A 121 -1.81 5.20 20.71
CA LYS A 121 -0.94 4.40 21.57
C LYS A 121 -0.51 3.09 20.90
N SER A 122 -1.45 2.32 20.34
CA SER A 122 -1.14 1.07 19.64
C SER A 122 -0.21 1.33 18.46
N TRP A 123 -0.45 2.41 17.72
CA TRP A 123 0.37 2.78 16.57
C TRP A 123 1.81 3.15 16.98
N LYS A 124 2.00 3.90 18.07
CA LYS A 124 3.33 4.25 18.58
C LYS A 124 4.06 3.07 19.22
N ASP A 125 3.34 2.23 19.95
CA ASP A 125 3.92 1.09 20.66
C ASP A 125 4.52 0.03 19.71
N ASN A 126 3.91 -0.19 18.52
CA ASN A 126 4.34 -1.16 17.52
C ASN A 126 5.25 -0.54 16.45
N SER A 127 6.04 -1.35 15.78
CA SER A 127 6.82 -0.90 14.63
C SER A 127 5.94 -0.68 13.41
N ARG A 128 6.37 0.20 12.54
CA ARG A 128 5.69 0.58 11.30
C ARG A 128 6.64 0.40 10.14
N ILE A 129 6.11 0.10 8.99
CA ILE A 129 6.91 -0.05 7.77
C ILE A 129 7.46 1.32 7.35
N LYS A 130 8.74 1.36 7.00
CA LYS A 130 9.37 2.53 6.38
C LYS A 130 9.61 2.31 4.89
N THR A 131 10.02 1.10 4.51
CA THR A 131 10.29 0.78 3.11
C THR A 131 9.79 -0.64 2.80
N LEU A 132 9.00 -0.75 1.75
CA LEU A 132 8.62 -2.00 1.12
C LEU A 132 9.37 -2.18 -0.19
N LYS A 133 9.82 -3.38 -0.46
CA LYS A 133 10.28 -3.81 -1.78
C LYS A 133 9.14 -4.52 -2.49
N VAL A 134 8.86 -4.09 -3.70
CA VAL A 134 7.80 -4.63 -4.54
C VAL A 134 8.37 -5.67 -5.48
N TYR A 135 7.68 -6.80 -5.56
CA TYR A 135 7.94 -7.82 -6.55
C TYR A 135 6.67 -8.05 -7.38
N ALA A 136 6.83 -8.16 -8.69
CA ALA A 136 5.81 -8.62 -9.62
C ALA A 136 6.25 -9.95 -10.23
N ASN A 137 5.43 -10.99 -10.09
CA ASN A 137 5.73 -12.36 -10.55
C ASN A 137 7.12 -12.88 -10.10
N GLY A 138 7.55 -12.46 -8.90
CA GLY A 138 8.83 -12.86 -8.29
C GLY A 138 10.02 -11.98 -8.67
N GLU A 139 9.88 -11.05 -9.60
CA GLU A 139 10.92 -10.09 -9.97
C GLU A 139 10.77 -8.78 -9.20
N ALA A 140 11.88 -8.25 -8.69
CA ALA A 140 11.89 -6.98 -7.97
C ALA A 140 11.72 -5.82 -8.94
N THR A 141 10.69 -5.00 -8.73
CA THR A 141 10.33 -3.91 -9.65
C THR A 141 10.54 -2.53 -9.06
N ALA A 142 10.23 -2.33 -7.77
CA ALA A 142 10.23 -1.00 -7.17
C ALA A 142 10.44 -1.04 -5.65
N TYR A 143 10.52 0.17 -5.06
CA TYR A 143 10.46 0.39 -3.63
C TYR A 143 9.38 1.42 -3.30
N ILE A 144 8.57 1.15 -2.26
CA ILE A 144 7.61 2.08 -1.69
C ILE A 144 8.19 2.62 -0.38
N HIS A 145 8.26 3.94 -0.25
CA HIS A 145 8.66 4.61 0.98
C HIS A 145 7.42 5.18 1.65
N LEU A 146 7.09 4.67 2.85
CA LEU A 146 5.97 5.13 3.64
C LEU A 146 6.42 6.19 4.65
N GLU A 147 5.55 7.14 4.93
CA GLU A 147 5.77 8.15 5.97
C GLU A 147 5.45 7.59 7.36
N ASP A 148 6.13 8.13 8.40
CA ASP A 148 5.83 7.78 9.80
C ASP A 148 4.63 8.57 10.32
N ARG A 149 3.45 8.29 9.79
CA ARG A 149 2.19 8.93 10.16
C ARG A 149 1.02 7.93 10.17
N MET A 150 0.03 8.23 11.00
CA MET A 150 -1.27 7.55 10.95
C MET A 150 -2.09 8.00 9.73
N GLY A 151 -3.16 7.26 9.45
CA GLY A 151 -4.08 7.53 8.36
C GLY A 151 -3.67 6.83 7.07
N LYS A 152 -4.42 7.10 6.03
CA LYS A 152 -4.24 6.51 4.71
C LYS A 152 -2.97 7.05 4.05
N GLN A 153 -2.18 6.17 3.46
CA GLN A 153 -1.09 6.52 2.56
C GLN A 153 -1.42 5.96 1.18
N ILE A 154 -1.44 6.81 0.18
CA ILE A 154 -1.85 6.46 -1.17
C ILE A 154 -0.61 6.28 -2.01
N ILE A 155 -0.57 5.16 -2.71
CA ILE A 155 0.52 4.72 -3.56
C ILE A 155 -0.02 4.60 -4.97
N ASP A 156 0.55 5.32 -5.91
CA ASP A 156 0.29 5.10 -7.32
C ASP A 156 1.06 3.85 -7.78
N PHE A 157 0.32 2.79 -8.04
CA PHE A 157 0.90 1.50 -8.38
C PHE A 157 1.23 1.36 -9.86
N ARG A 158 0.72 2.25 -10.74
CA ARG A 158 0.96 2.23 -12.19
C ARG A 158 2.44 2.28 -12.54
N TYR A 159 3.23 3.02 -11.77
CA TYR A 159 4.66 3.20 -12.00
C TYR A 159 5.55 2.19 -11.25
N LEU A 160 4.95 1.28 -10.51
CA LEU A 160 5.68 0.27 -9.73
C LEU A 160 5.75 -1.08 -10.44
N LEU A 161 4.91 -1.29 -11.45
CA LEU A 161 4.90 -2.45 -12.31
C LEU A 161 5.64 -2.17 -13.62
N PRO A 162 6.25 -3.18 -14.25
CA PRO A 162 6.84 -3.04 -15.59
C PRO A 162 5.80 -2.58 -16.62
N GLU A 163 6.23 -1.83 -17.63
CA GLU A 163 5.35 -1.24 -18.68
C GLU A 163 4.54 -2.31 -19.43
N ASP A 164 5.09 -3.49 -19.63
CA ASP A 164 4.43 -4.62 -20.30
C ASP A 164 3.24 -5.19 -19.51
N PHE A 165 3.16 -4.94 -18.21
CA PHE A 165 2.00 -5.33 -17.39
C PHE A 165 0.74 -4.48 -17.62
N HIS A 166 0.85 -3.38 -18.37
CA HIS A 166 -0.28 -2.47 -18.63
C HIS A 166 -0.94 -2.67 -20.00
N THR A 167 -0.47 -3.63 -20.80
CA THR A 167 -0.85 -3.73 -22.22
C THR A 167 -2.01 -4.69 -22.53
N TYR A 168 -2.46 -5.51 -21.58
CA TYR A 168 -3.52 -6.50 -21.82
C TYR A 168 -4.54 -6.54 -20.68
N ASP A 169 -5.81 -6.38 -21.02
CA ASP A 169 -6.96 -6.29 -20.09
C ASP A 169 -7.23 -7.53 -19.21
N ASP A 170 -6.52 -8.62 -19.40
CA ASP A 170 -6.77 -9.89 -18.69
C ASP A 170 -5.51 -10.49 -18.02
N GLU A 171 -4.40 -9.73 -17.95
CA GLU A 171 -3.21 -10.23 -17.27
C GLU A 171 -3.36 -10.21 -15.75
N LYS A 172 -2.98 -11.31 -15.13
CA LYS A 172 -2.94 -11.46 -13.69
C LYS A 172 -1.49 -11.45 -13.21
N VAL A 173 -1.26 -10.77 -12.12
CA VAL A 173 0.05 -10.63 -11.50
C VAL A 173 0.02 -11.09 -10.05
N THR A 174 1.12 -11.67 -9.60
CA THR A 174 1.40 -11.90 -8.18
C THR A 174 2.24 -10.75 -7.66
N ILE A 175 1.71 -10.00 -6.72
CA ILE A 175 2.39 -8.89 -6.06
C ILE A 175 2.85 -9.33 -4.67
N ARG A 176 4.16 -9.18 -4.40
CA ARG A 176 4.71 -9.34 -3.05
C ARG A 176 5.26 -8.00 -2.57
N LEU A 177 4.91 -7.65 -1.35
CA LEU A 177 5.43 -6.50 -0.63
C LEU A 177 6.27 -7.00 0.54
N GLU A 178 7.60 -6.86 0.43
CA GLU A 178 8.58 -7.30 1.43
C GLU A 178 9.09 -6.11 2.24
N ILE A 179 9.10 -6.25 3.56
CA ILE A 179 9.58 -5.22 4.49
C ILE A 179 11.11 -5.16 4.42
N THR A 180 11.67 -4.01 4.06
CA THR A 180 13.14 -3.82 4.00
C THR A 180 13.68 -2.81 5.01
N ASP A 181 12.84 -1.92 5.53
CA ASP A 181 13.18 -0.95 6.57
C ASP A 181 11.94 -0.57 7.39
N VAL A 182 12.14 -0.18 8.68
CA VAL A 182 11.06 0.10 9.61
C VAL A 182 11.30 1.35 10.46
N TYR A 183 10.21 1.99 10.85
CA TYR A 183 10.16 2.91 11.99
C TYR A 183 9.93 2.08 13.25
N LYS A 184 10.88 2.12 14.18
CA LYS A 184 10.82 1.30 15.41
C LYS A 184 9.70 1.77 16.32
N GLY A 185 8.95 0.81 16.87
CA GLY A 185 7.98 1.06 17.92
C GLY A 185 8.62 1.45 19.24
N GLU A 186 7.88 2.19 20.06
CA GLU A 186 8.33 2.62 21.39
C GLU A 186 8.39 1.44 22.37
N ARG A 187 7.63 0.35 22.12
CA ARG A 187 7.50 -0.76 23.05
C ARG A 187 7.74 -2.13 22.41
N TRP A 188 7.17 -2.37 21.22
CA TRP A 188 7.19 -3.66 20.54
C TRP A 188 8.01 -3.57 19.26
N LYS A 189 8.69 -4.65 18.95
CA LYS A 189 9.41 -4.79 17.68
C LYS A 189 8.49 -5.15 16.53
N ASP A 190 7.38 -5.81 16.85
CA ASP A 190 6.45 -6.37 15.89
C ASP A 190 5.95 -5.30 14.92
N VAL A 191 6.03 -5.58 13.62
CA VAL A 191 5.53 -4.71 12.56
C VAL A 191 4.08 -5.05 12.28
N ALA A 192 3.26 -4.03 12.13
CA ALA A 192 1.84 -4.17 11.86
C ALA A 192 1.42 -3.46 10.57
N ILE A 193 0.37 -3.97 9.92
CA ILE A 193 -0.41 -3.31 8.87
C ILE A 193 -1.87 -3.43 9.26
N SER A 194 -2.54 -2.30 9.46
CA SER A 194 -3.99 -2.32 9.77
C SER A 194 -4.83 -2.61 8.55
N ASP A 195 -4.47 -2.09 7.37
CA ASP A 195 -5.28 -2.33 6.18
C ASP A 195 -4.48 -2.09 4.89
N ILE A 196 -4.86 -2.81 3.84
CA ILE A 196 -4.49 -2.54 2.46
C ILE A 196 -5.75 -2.57 1.61
N MET A 197 -5.96 -1.51 0.85
CA MET A 197 -7.10 -1.36 -0.03
C MET A 197 -6.61 -1.04 -1.44
N ILE A 198 -7.36 -1.46 -2.44
CA ILE A 198 -7.18 -1.03 -3.83
C ILE A 198 -8.30 -0.07 -4.15
N PHE A 199 -7.96 0.99 -4.83
CA PHE A 199 -8.92 1.86 -5.49
C PHE A 199 -9.00 1.44 -6.96
N TRP A 200 -10.20 1.12 -7.39
CA TRP A 200 -10.51 0.77 -8.77
C TRP A 200 -11.49 1.77 -9.35
N CYS A 201 -11.20 2.27 -10.54
CA CYS A 201 -12.07 3.16 -11.29
C CYS A 201 -12.31 2.56 -12.68
N TYR A 202 -13.56 2.39 -13.07
CA TYR A 202 -13.92 1.94 -14.42
C TYR A 202 -13.97 3.16 -15.35
N GLY A 203 -13.03 3.22 -16.31
CA GLY A 203 -13.01 4.30 -17.31
C GLY A 203 -12.26 5.57 -16.89
N CYS A 204 -11.35 5.48 -15.90
CA CYS A 204 -10.37 6.51 -15.59
C CYS A 204 -9.07 6.22 -16.31
#